data_5c5a39f7c2730944d2ee014b2756431e
#
_entry.id   5c5a39f7c2730944d2ee014b2756431e
#
_cell.length_a   1.000
_cell.length_b   1.000
_cell.length_c   1.000
_cell.angle_alpha   90.00
_cell.angle_beta   90.00
_cell.angle_gamma   90.00
#
_symmetry.space_group_name_H-M   'P 1'
#
loop_
_entity.id
_entity.type
_entity.pdbx_description
1 polymer ?
#
loop_
_entity_poly.entity_id
_entity_poly.type
_entity_poly.pdbx_seq_one_letter_code
_entity_poly.pdbx_strand_id
1 'polypeptide(L)'
;MLPSAAYFVDPLHSTGNAHTLYCIERLMNAIHLGDSLTSYESQMNDEISLIDDLVSGAYGVMSDFDSFTNLAMLYFAGADFSERKRRTEGSASFINSQDKRYRETVLHWAEQARLGNIISNLKDAIEPWNCIGLCDESKQNMYDYA
;
A
#
# COMPACT_ATOMS: atom_id res chain seq x y z
N MET A 1 1.37 19.18 8.80
CA MET A 1 1.77 19.65 7.44
C MET A 1 0.82 19.03 6.42
N LEU A 2 0.52 19.70 5.29
CA LEU A 2 -0.30 19.08 4.23
C LEU A 2 0.54 18.01 3.50
N PRO A 3 -0.04 16.83 3.15
CA PRO A 3 0.74 15.70 2.64
C PRO A 3 1.57 16.04 1.40
N SER A 4 0.95 16.60 0.37
CA SER A 4 1.64 16.98 -0.88
C SER A 4 2.67 18.12 -0.75
N ALA A 5 2.68 18.83 0.36
CA ALA A 5 3.69 19.82 0.70
C ALA A 5 4.83 19.26 1.56
N ALA A 6 4.59 18.12 2.19
CA ALA A 6 5.55 17.44 3.05
C ALA A 6 6.39 16.41 2.28
N TYR A 7 5.76 15.72 1.33
CA TYR A 7 6.37 14.58 0.62
C TYR A 7 5.99 14.57 -0.85
N PHE A 8 6.94 14.15 -1.67
CA PHE A 8 6.70 13.76 -3.05
C PHE A 8 6.54 12.23 -3.08
N VAL A 9 5.39 11.76 -3.55
CA VAL A 9 5.14 10.34 -3.77
C VAL A 9 5.38 10.02 -5.25
N ASP A 10 6.23 9.04 -5.50
CA ASP A 10 6.51 8.58 -6.85
C ASP A 10 5.23 8.11 -7.56
N PRO A 11 5.01 8.47 -8.83
CA PRO A 11 3.77 8.16 -9.55
C PRO A 11 3.64 6.70 -10.01
N LEU A 12 4.61 5.83 -9.77
CA LEU A 12 4.67 4.47 -10.34
C LEU A 12 3.36 3.68 -10.17
N HIS A 13 2.72 3.76 -9.01
CA HIS A 13 1.44 3.11 -8.74
C HIS A 13 0.26 4.10 -8.69
N SER A 14 0.44 5.31 -9.18
CA SER A 14 -0.56 6.41 -9.11
C SER A 14 -1.06 6.71 -7.68
N THR A 15 -0.24 6.43 -6.69
CA THR A 15 -0.58 6.40 -5.26
C THR A 15 -0.76 7.79 -4.67
N GLY A 16 -0.03 8.79 -5.17
CA GLY A 16 0.10 10.11 -4.54
C GLY A 16 -1.21 10.84 -4.32
N ASN A 17 -2.12 10.81 -5.29
CA ASN A 17 -3.43 11.47 -5.15
C ASN A 17 -4.30 10.77 -4.11
N ALA A 18 -4.36 9.43 -4.15
CA ALA A 18 -5.14 8.65 -3.19
C ALA A 18 -4.61 8.84 -1.75
N HIS A 19 -3.30 8.75 -1.55
CA HIS A 19 -2.66 9.00 -0.26
C HIS A 19 -2.93 10.43 0.24
N THR A 20 -2.83 11.43 -0.64
CA THR A 20 -3.12 12.83 -0.29
C THR A 20 -4.56 13.00 0.21
N LEU A 21 -5.54 12.41 -0.47
CA LEU A 21 -6.95 12.48 -0.06
C LEU A 21 -7.18 11.79 1.28
N TYR A 22 -6.59 10.62 1.52
CA TYR A 22 -6.62 9.93 2.82
C TYR A 22 -6.05 10.79 3.95
N CYS A 23 -4.92 11.42 3.69
CA CYS A 23 -4.27 12.28 4.68
C CYS A 23 -5.08 13.56 4.96
N ILE A 24 -5.73 14.15 3.94
CA ILE A 24 -6.61 15.31 4.13
C ILE A 24 -7.82 14.93 5.00
N GLU A 25 -8.50 13.83 4.67
CA GLU A 25 -9.64 13.34 5.45
C GLU A 25 -9.25 13.14 6.93
N ARG A 26 -8.12 12.47 7.16
CA ARG A 26 -7.59 12.20 8.51
C ARG A 26 -7.20 13.46 9.25
N LEU A 27 -6.56 14.42 8.56
CA LEU A 27 -6.22 15.72 9.14
C LEU A 27 -7.47 16.52 9.55
N MET A 28 -8.48 16.54 8.69
CA MET A 28 -9.75 17.21 8.99
C MET A 28 -10.46 16.58 10.18
N ASN A 29 -10.45 15.25 10.28
CA ASN A 29 -11.01 14.53 11.42
C ASN A 29 -10.24 14.84 12.71
N ALA A 30 -8.91 14.83 12.67
CA ALA A 30 -8.10 15.18 13.84
C ALA A 30 -8.35 16.61 14.32
N ILE A 31 -8.46 17.58 13.41
CA ILE A 31 -8.79 18.97 13.75
C ILE A 31 -10.20 19.07 14.36
N HIS A 32 -11.18 18.38 13.76
CA HIS A 32 -12.58 18.44 14.21
C HIS A 32 -12.77 17.81 15.60
N LEU A 33 -12.08 16.70 15.87
CA LEU A 33 -12.15 15.97 17.13
C LEU A 33 -11.20 16.52 18.21
N GLY A 34 -10.29 17.41 17.84
CA GLY A 34 -9.26 17.92 18.73
C GLY A 34 -8.16 16.90 19.06
N ASP A 35 -7.94 15.93 18.15
CA ASP A 35 -6.95 14.89 18.31
C ASP A 35 -5.52 15.41 18.14
N SER A 36 -4.55 14.61 18.60
CA SER A 36 -3.12 14.93 18.47
C SER A 36 -2.64 14.88 17.01
N LEU A 37 -2.13 15.98 16.50
CA LEU A 37 -1.49 16.04 15.19
C LEU A 37 -0.22 15.19 15.11
N THR A 38 0.40 14.85 16.22
CA THR A 38 1.56 13.96 16.27
C THR A 38 1.20 12.54 15.81
N SER A 39 0.02 12.04 16.20
CA SER A 39 -0.47 10.73 15.73
C SER A 39 -0.71 10.73 14.22
N TYR A 40 -1.31 11.81 13.70
CA TYR A 40 -1.49 12.01 12.26
C TYR A 40 -0.16 11.99 11.51
N GLU A 41 0.84 12.75 11.98
CA GLU A 41 2.16 12.83 11.35
C GLU A 41 2.90 11.50 11.39
N SER A 42 2.85 10.78 12.52
CA SER A 42 3.47 9.46 12.65
C SER A 42 2.87 8.47 11.63
N GLN A 43 1.56 8.43 11.53
CA GLN A 43 0.87 7.53 10.60
C GLN A 43 1.19 7.87 9.14
N MET A 44 1.21 9.15 8.79
CA MET A 44 1.59 9.62 7.45
C MET A 44 3.02 9.20 7.10
N ASN A 45 3.97 9.34 8.04
CA ASN A 45 5.37 8.93 7.84
C ASN A 45 5.49 7.42 7.63
N ASP A 46 4.77 6.62 8.40
CA ASP A 46 4.75 5.16 8.27
C ASP A 46 4.23 4.72 6.90
N GLU A 47 3.19 5.37 6.41
CA GLU A 47 2.59 5.11 5.09
C GLU A 47 3.55 5.47 3.95
N ILE A 48 4.16 6.65 4.02
CA ILE A 48 5.16 7.09 3.03
C ILE A 48 6.35 6.14 3.00
N SER A 49 6.89 5.77 4.16
CA SER A 49 8.01 4.82 4.22
C SER A 49 7.69 3.49 3.54
N LEU A 50 6.47 2.97 3.75
CA LEU A 50 6.05 1.71 3.13
C LEU A 50 5.86 1.84 1.60
N ILE A 51 5.34 2.99 1.14
CA ILE A 51 5.23 3.30 -0.29
C ILE A 51 6.62 3.36 -0.93
N ASP A 52 7.56 4.05 -0.29
CA ASP A 52 8.92 4.19 -0.79
C ASP A 52 9.64 2.84 -0.89
N ASP A 53 9.42 1.93 0.08
CA ASP A 53 9.96 0.58 0.03
C ASP A 53 9.39 -0.21 -1.16
N LEU A 54 8.07 -0.16 -1.39
CA LEU A 54 7.42 -0.81 -2.53
C LEU A 54 7.93 -0.26 -3.87
N VAL A 55 7.98 1.05 -4.00
CA VAL A 55 8.45 1.73 -5.23
C VAL A 55 9.92 1.43 -5.50
N SER A 56 10.76 1.55 -4.48
CA SER A 56 12.20 1.25 -4.59
C SER A 56 12.43 -0.21 -4.99
N GLY A 57 11.69 -1.15 -4.41
CA GLY A 57 11.73 -2.56 -4.81
C GLY A 57 11.29 -2.75 -6.26
N ALA A 58 10.20 -2.11 -6.68
CA ALA A 58 9.69 -2.21 -8.05
C ALA A 58 10.71 -1.70 -9.08
N TYR A 59 11.41 -0.59 -8.80
CA TYR A 59 12.51 -0.13 -9.66
C TYR A 59 13.67 -1.11 -9.72
N GLY A 60 13.96 -1.82 -8.62
CA GLY A 60 15.02 -2.84 -8.58
C GLY A 60 14.80 -4.01 -9.54
N VAL A 61 13.56 -4.31 -9.86
CA VAL A 61 13.19 -5.43 -10.77
C VAL A 61 12.48 -4.99 -12.04
N MET A 62 12.46 -3.70 -12.35
CA MET A 62 11.72 -3.15 -13.49
C MET A 62 12.15 -3.72 -14.85
N SER A 63 13.36 -4.26 -14.98
CA SER A 63 13.85 -4.93 -16.19
C SER A 63 13.29 -6.36 -16.37
N ASP A 64 12.71 -6.96 -15.34
CA ASP A 64 12.06 -8.26 -15.37
C ASP A 64 10.56 -8.09 -15.12
N PHE A 65 9.76 -8.26 -16.17
CA PHE A 65 8.32 -7.99 -16.13
C PHE A 65 7.58 -8.86 -15.11
N ASP A 66 7.95 -10.13 -15.00
CA ASP A 66 7.29 -11.07 -14.10
C ASP A 66 7.55 -10.69 -12.63
N SER A 67 8.81 -10.40 -12.29
CA SER A 67 9.18 -9.91 -10.95
C SER A 67 8.51 -8.58 -10.60
N PHE A 68 8.50 -7.63 -11.55
CA PHE A 68 7.82 -6.36 -11.38
C PHE A 68 6.32 -6.54 -11.13
N THR A 69 5.65 -7.36 -11.95
CA THR A 69 4.22 -7.65 -11.81
C THR A 69 3.92 -8.32 -10.47
N ASN A 70 4.72 -9.33 -10.10
CA ASN A 70 4.58 -10.00 -8.81
C ASN A 70 4.69 -9.00 -7.64
N LEU A 71 5.69 -8.12 -7.66
CA LEU A 71 5.86 -7.14 -6.59
C LEU A 71 4.70 -6.11 -6.54
N ALA A 72 4.18 -5.71 -7.72
CA ALA A 72 3.01 -4.84 -7.80
C ALA A 72 1.76 -5.47 -7.15
N MET A 73 1.64 -6.81 -7.13
CA MET A 73 0.53 -7.47 -6.45
C MET A 73 0.52 -7.24 -4.93
N LEU A 74 1.68 -7.04 -4.31
CA LEU A 74 1.73 -6.62 -2.89
C LEU A 74 1.03 -5.27 -2.68
N TYR A 75 1.34 -4.29 -3.54
CA TYR A 75 0.70 -2.98 -3.47
C TYR A 75 -0.82 -3.10 -3.63
N PHE A 76 -1.29 -3.80 -4.67
CA PHE A 76 -2.72 -3.92 -4.95
C PHE A 76 -3.47 -4.70 -3.86
N ALA A 77 -2.88 -5.76 -3.32
CA ALA A 77 -3.47 -6.51 -2.21
C ALA A 77 -3.66 -5.63 -0.96
N GLY A 78 -2.64 -4.86 -0.59
CA GLY A 78 -2.73 -3.94 0.55
C GLY A 78 -3.71 -2.78 0.31
N ALA A 79 -3.72 -2.21 -0.88
CA ALA A 79 -4.60 -1.10 -1.24
C ALA A 79 -6.07 -1.53 -1.23
N ASP A 80 -6.40 -2.66 -1.85
CA ASP A 80 -7.77 -3.18 -1.91
C ASP A 80 -8.27 -3.63 -0.54
N PHE A 81 -7.44 -4.34 0.23
CA PHE A 81 -7.77 -4.73 1.60
C PHE A 81 -8.06 -3.53 2.48
N SER A 82 -7.25 -2.46 2.39
CA SER A 82 -7.46 -1.21 3.13
C SER A 82 -8.76 -0.54 2.74
N GLU A 83 -9.06 -0.44 1.45
CA GLU A 83 -10.30 0.19 0.98
C GLU A 83 -11.53 -0.61 1.45
N ARG A 84 -11.48 -1.93 1.37
CA ARG A 84 -12.54 -2.79 1.89
C ARG A 84 -12.74 -2.60 3.39
N LYS A 85 -11.65 -2.59 4.16
CA LYS A 85 -11.70 -2.35 5.60
C LYS A 85 -12.27 -0.97 5.92
N ARG A 86 -11.87 0.06 5.18
CA ARG A 86 -12.42 1.41 5.34
C ARG A 86 -13.94 1.45 5.14
N ARG A 87 -14.46 0.74 4.13
CA ARG A 87 -15.90 0.66 3.86
C ARG A 87 -16.67 -0.10 4.94
N THR A 88 -16.11 -1.15 5.49
CA THR A 88 -16.79 -2.01 6.47
C THR A 88 -16.65 -1.52 7.92
N GLU A 89 -15.51 -0.92 8.27
CA GLU A 89 -15.16 -0.51 9.63
C GLU A 89 -15.13 1.02 9.81
N GLY A 90 -15.29 1.78 8.73
CA GLY A 90 -15.27 3.25 8.75
C GLY A 90 -13.87 3.87 8.79
N SER A 91 -12.82 3.09 9.02
CA SER A 91 -11.43 3.56 9.03
C SER A 91 -10.45 2.48 8.66
N ALA A 92 -9.36 2.87 7.99
CA ALA A 92 -8.21 2.00 7.75
C ALA A 92 -6.94 2.86 7.56
N SER A 93 -5.77 2.24 7.71
CA SER A 93 -4.51 2.85 7.27
C SER A 93 -4.37 2.72 5.75
N PHE A 94 -3.68 3.67 5.12
CA PHE A 94 -3.42 3.58 3.69
C PHE A 94 -2.54 2.36 3.38
N ILE A 95 -2.87 1.61 2.31
CA ILE A 95 -2.22 0.36 1.90
C ILE A 95 -1.93 -0.64 3.04
N ASN A 96 -2.81 -0.70 4.04
CA ASN A 96 -2.69 -1.58 5.20
C ASN A 96 -1.38 -1.39 6.01
N SER A 97 -0.83 -0.20 6.02
CA SER A 97 0.48 0.14 6.59
C SER A 97 0.62 -0.14 8.08
N GLN A 98 -0.47 -0.20 8.84
CA GLN A 98 -0.45 -0.51 10.27
C GLN A 98 -0.47 -2.00 10.60
N ASP A 99 -0.72 -2.85 9.62
CA ASP A 99 -0.63 -4.31 9.81
C ASP A 99 0.86 -4.72 9.80
N LYS A 100 1.32 -5.17 10.96
CA LYS A 100 2.73 -5.56 11.15
C LYS A 100 3.16 -6.67 10.20
N ARG A 101 2.32 -7.68 10.01
CA ARG A 101 2.62 -8.81 9.12
C ARG A 101 2.71 -8.37 7.67
N TYR A 102 1.80 -7.48 7.23
CA TYR A 102 1.85 -6.92 5.90
C TYR A 102 3.13 -6.11 5.67
N ARG A 103 3.49 -5.22 6.60
CA ARG A 103 4.74 -4.44 6.53
C ARG A 103 5.97 -5.34 6.42
N GLU A 104 6.07 -6.35 7.28
CA GLU A 104 7.19 -7.30 7.25
C GLU A 104 7.27 -8.04 5.90
N THR A 105 6.13 -8.41 5.32
CA THR A 105 6.06 -9.03 4.00
C THR A 105 6.53 -8.07 2.91
N VAL A 106 6.07 -6.83 2.91
CA VAL A 106 6.52 -5.80 1.96
C VAL A 106 8.01 -5.55 2.07
N LEU A 107 8.53 -5.33 3.28
CA LEU A 107 9.95 -5.08 3.51
C LEU A 107 10.83 -6.23 3.01
N HIS A 108 10.41 -7.47 3.29
CA HIS A 108 11.13 -8.66 2.82
C HIS A 108 11.23 -8.69 1.29
N TRP A 109 10.11 -8.58 0.59
CA TRP A 109 10.08 -8.70 -0.86
C TRP A 109 10.69 -7.49 -1.58
N ALA A 110 10.50 -6.29 -1.04
CA ALA A 110 11.16 -5.09 -1.56
C ALA A 110 12.69 -5.18 -1.44
N GLU A 111 13.20 -5.75 -0.34
CA GLU A 111 14.64 -5.98 -0.17
C GLU A 111 15.15 -7.02 -1.17
N GLN A 112 14.44 -8.16 -1.36
CA GLN A 112 14.81 -9.15 -2.37
C GLN A 112 14.88 -8.53 -3.77
N ALA A 113 13.91 -7.67 -4.11
CA ALA A 113 13.88 -6.97 -5.38
C ALA A 113 15.05 -5.98 -5.54
N ARG A 114 15.38 -5.19 -4.50
CA ARG A 114 16.55 -4.28 -4.51
C ARG A 114 17.88 -5.02 -4.69
N LEU A 115 17.97 -6.24 -4.19
CA LEU A 115 19.14 -7.12 -4.39
C LEU A 115 19.18 -7.75 -5.78
N GLY A 116 18.19 -7.50 -6.64
CA GLY A 116 18.10 -8.05 -7.98
C GLY A 116 17.68 -9.53 -8.04
N ASN A 117 17.08 -10.04 -6.95
CA ASN A 117 16.58 -11.40 -6.93
C ASN A 117 15.28 -11.50 -7.73
N ILE A 118 15.07 -12.65 -8.39
CA ILE A 118 13.83 -12.94 -9.11
C ILE A 118 12.69 -13.05 -8.09
N ILE A 119 11.64 -12.28 -8.30
CA ILE A 119 10.44 -12.31 -7.48
C ILE A 119 9.40 -13.23 -8.13
N SER A 120 9.17 -14.36 -7.52
CA SER A 120 8.19 -15.35 -8.00
C SER A 120 7.30 -15.85 -6.86
N ASN A 121 6.13 -16.39 -7.22
CA ASN A 121 5.19 -17.03 -6.28
C ASN A 121 4.74 -16.16 -5.10
N LEU A 122 4.49 -14.87 -5.32
CA LEU A 122 3.92 -13.99 -4.30
C LEU A 122 2.48 -14.32 -3.93
N LYS A 123 1.81 -15.22 -4.67
CA LYS A 123 0.41 -15.61 -4.44
C LYS A 123 0.14 -15.99 -2.99
N ASP A 124 0.95 -16.89 -2.44
CA ASP A 124 0.78 -17.35 -1.05
C ASP A 124 1.11 -16.24 -0.02
N ALA A 125 2.05 -15.37 -0.37
CA ALA A 125 2.44 -14.26 0.50
C ALA A 125 1.35 -13.18 0.61
N ILE A 126 0.59 -12.93 -0.46
CA ILE A 126 -0.49 -11.93 -0.46
C ILE A 126 -1.84 -12.48 0.01
N GLU A 127 -2.01 -13.82 0.10
CA GLU A 127 -3.27 -14.50 0.39
C GLU A 127 -4.05 -13.89 1.59
N PRO A 128 -3.42 -13.52 2.71
CA PRO A 128 -4.15 -12.94 3.84
C PRO A 128 -4.87 -11.62 3.54
N TRP A 129 -4.43 -10.90 2.50
CA TRP A 129 -4.97 -9.58 2.11
C TRP A 129 -5.61 -9.60 0.72
N ASN A 130 -5.63 -10.74 0.05
CA ASN A 130 -6.09 -10.90 -1.33
C ASN A 130 -7.62 -11.00 -1.41
N CYS A 131 -8.32 -9.88 -1.23
CA CYS A 131 -9.78 -9.83 -1.19
C CYS A 131 -10.43 -10.04 -2.57
N ILE A 132 -9.71 -9.72 -3.65
CA ILE A 132 -10.26 -9.69 -5.02
C ILE A 132 -9.76 -10.82 -5.90
N GLY A 133 -8.97 -11.75 -5.34
CA GLY A 133 -8.45 -12.90 -6.08
C GLY A 133 -7.34 -12.54 -7.08
N LEU A 134 -6.44 -11.62 -6.70
CA LEU A 134 -5.22 -11.34 -7.47
C LEU A 134 -4.45 -12.65 -7.70
N CYS A 135 -3.88 -12.83 -8.90
CA CYS A 135 -3.18 -14.04 -9.32
C CYS A 135 -4.05 -15.30 -9.35
N ASP A 136 -5.37 -15.18 -9.31
CA ASP A 136 -6.32 -16.29 -9.43
C ASP A 136 -7.09 -16.15 -10.74
N GLU A 137 -6.70 -16.93 -11.74
CA GLU A 137 -7.29 -16.92 -13.10
C GLU A 137 -8.80 -17.21 -13.09
N SER A 138 -9.31 -17.91 -12.08
CA SER A 138 -10.73 -18.25 -11.96
C SER A 138 -11.59 -17.09 -11.48
N LYS A 139 -11.01 -16.10 -10.79
CA LYS A 139 -11.73 -14.99 -10.16
C LYS A 139 -11.79 -13.71 -10.99
N GLN A 140 -11.01 -13.59 -12.04
CA GLN A 140 -10.97 -12.46 -12.99
C GLN A 140 -10.90 -11.06 -12.33
N ASN A 141 -10.27 -10.93 -11.16
CA ASN A 141 -10.14 -9.67 -10.44
C ASN A 141 -11.49 -8.94 -10.29
N MET A 142 -12.53 -9.64 -9.91
CA MET A 142 -13.86 -9.05 -9.75
C MET A 142 -13.89 -8.10 -8.56
N TYR A 143 -13.98 -6.81 -8.84
CA TYR A 143 -14.28 -5.79 -7.85
C TYR A 143 -15.79 -5.79 -7.58
N ASP A 144 -16.17 -6.02 -6.35
CA ASP A 144 -17.54 -5.80 -5.90
C ASP A 144 -17.69 -4.34 -5.47
N TYR A 145 -18.33 -3.55 -6.33
CA TYR A 145 -18.58 -2.12 -6.07
C TYR A 145 -19.93 -1.86 -5.40
N ALA A 146 -20.66 -2.90 -4.98
CA ALA A 146 -21.96 -2.77 -4.33
C ALA A 146 -21.88 -2.30 -2.88
#